data_51e20595852b965b9097533dd77e28dc
#
_entry.id   51e20595852b965b9097533dd77e28dc
#
_cell.length_a   1.000
_cell.length_b   1.000
_cell.length_c   1.000
_cell.angle_alpha   90.00
_cell.angle_beta   90.00
_cell.angle_gamma   90.00
#
_symmetry.space_group_name_H-M   'P 1'
#
loop_
_entity.id
_entity.type
_entity.pdbx_description
1 polymer ?
#
loop_
_entity_poly.entity_id
_entity_poly.type
_entity_poly.pdbx_seq_one_letter_code
_entity_poly.pdbx_strand_id
1 'polypeptide(L)'
;MAHAIFDEMQQSNGLARSHYATFDAWLKGISAETVQQKQTEADLIFRRTGITFSLNGDEGGTERLIPSDLIPRIIDAGEWAFMEKGLIQRVTAINMFLHDVYHQQNILRAGVVPSEQVLANAQFMPMMLGLDLPHQIYAHIAGVDIIRHADGNFYVLEDNLRVPSGVSYMLSNRILMMRLFPDLFRRYAVRPVEHYPALLLQTLRSSIWVEQPTVVLHTPGRFNSAYFEHAFLAKQMGIELVEGSDLFVRDGFVYMQTTEGPQQVDVIYRRVDDTYMDPLCFQADSYIGVPGLASVYRQGNVIIANALGTGVADDKSIYPFVPEMIRFYLQEEPILKNVQTWQCRHADDLSYVLANLKDLVVKEVHGAGGYGMLVGPASSKSEIDAFAKRIKAHPDNYIAQPTLSLSTCPIFVDQGIAPRHIDLRPFVLMGDKTRIVPGGLTRVALREGSLVVNSSQGGGTKDTWVLEESEAS
;
A
#
# COMPACT_ATOMS: atom_id res chain seq x y z
N MET A 1 -3.18 25.66 -19.80
CA MET A 1 -4.06 26.17 -18.73
C MET A 1 -3.70 25.37 -17.47
N ALA A 2 -3.38 26.03 -16.37
CA ALA A 2 -3.17 25.31 -15.11
C ALA A 2 -4.48 24.61 -14.74
N HIS A 3 -4.48 23.29 -14.68
CA HIS A 3 -5.65 22.54 -14.20
C HIS A 3 -5.91 22.97 -12.74
N ALA A 4 -7.16 23.29 -12.43
CA ALA A 4 -7.56 23.61 -11.06
C ALA A 4 -7.22 22.40 -10.18
N ILE A 5 -6.47 22.60 -9.11
CA ILE A 5 -6.13 21.54 -8.14
C ILE A 5 -7.31 21.42 -7.18
N PHE A 6 -7.73 20.18 -6.88
CA PHE A 6 -8.74 19.93 -5.85
C PHE A 6 -8.13 20.14 -4.47
N ASP A 7 -8.70 21.05 -3.69
CA ASP A 7 -8.33 21.24 -2.28
C ASP A 7 -9.28 20.42 -1.40
N GLU A 8 -8.73 19.54 -0.54
CA GLU A 8 -9.52 18.66 0.32
C GLU A 8 -10.23 19.43 1.43
N MET A 9 -9.67 20.56 1.87
CA MET A 9 -10.22 21.37 2.96
C MET A 9 -11.10 22.51 2.47
N GLN A 10 -10.72 23.16 1.36
CA GLN A 10 -11.38 24.37 0.88
C GLN A 10 -12.15 24.14 -0.43
N GLN A 11 -13.23 24.88 -0.58
CA GLN A 11 -13.97 25.00 -1.85
C GLN A 11 -13.33 26.09 -2.71
N SER A 12 -13.68 26.14 -3.99
CA SER A 12 -13.20 27.15 -4.94
C SER A 12 -13.51 28.60 -4.55
N ASN A 13 -14.53 28.81 -3.71
CA ASN A 13 -14.91 30.10 -3.16
C ASN A 13 -14.15 30.48 -1.88
N GLY A 14 -13.17 29.67 -1.44
CA GLY A 14 -12.38 29.88 -0.23
C GLY A 14 -13.05 29.51 1.09
N LEU A 15 -14.27 28.99 1.04
CA LEU A 15 -14.96 28.46 2.24
C LEU A 15 -14.47 27.05 2.55
N ALA A 16 -14.40 26.70 3.82
CA ALA A 16 -14.14 25.33 4.23
C ALA A 16 -15.28 24.40 3.77
N ARG A 17 -14.91 23.19 3.35
CA ARG A 17 -15.91 22.12 3.11
C ARG A 17 -16.63 21.78 4.41
N SER A 18 -17.86 21.30 4.32
CA SER A 18 -18.72 21.05 5.49
C SER A 18 -18.03 20.19 6.56
N HIS A 19 -17.40 19.10 6.15
CA HIS A 19 -16.70 18.17 7.04
C HIS A 19 -15.40 18.78 7.65
N TYR A 20 -14.88 19.89 7.12
CA TYR A 20 -13.76 20.63 7.69
C TYR A 20 -14.15 21.86 8.49
N ALA A 21 -15.44 22.26 8.51
CA ALA A 21 -15.85 23.54 9.11
C ALA A 21 -15.44 23.70 10.57
N THR A 22 -15.61 22.66 11.39
CA THR A 22 -15.21 22.65 12.80
C THR A 22 -13.69 22.73 12.97
N PHE A 23 -12.95 22.02 12.10
CA PHE A 23 -11.48 22.05 12.10
C PHE A 23 -10.94 23.41 11.66
N ASP A 24 -11.52 24.01 10.63
CA ASP A 24 -11.15 25.35 10.15
C ASP A 24 -11.35 26.42 11.22
N ALA A 25 -12.49 26.37 11.93
CA ALA A 25 -12.76 27.28 13.05
C ALA A 25 -11.74 27.09 14.19
N TRP A 26 -11.38 25.86 14.52
CA TRP A 26 -10.34 25.55 15.51
C TRP A 26 -8.96 26.04 15.04
N LEU A 27 -8.60 25.80 13.78
CA LEU A 27 -7.32 26.16 13.19
C LEU A 27 -7.09 27.68 13.18
N LYS A 28 -8.14 28.45 12.94
CA LYS A 28 -8.12 29.93 13.02
C LYS A 28 -7.98 30.44 14.44
N GLY A 29 -8.34 29.65 15.44
CA GLY A 29 -8.24 30.01 16.87
C GLY A 29 -6.95 29.58 17.56
N ILE A 30 -6.12 28.73 16.94
CA ILE A 30 -4.88 28.24 17.53
C ILE A 30 -3.72 29.21 17.24
N SER A 31 -2.87 29.47 18.24
CA SER A 31 -1.70 30.32 18.02
C SER A 31 -0.56 29.55 17.32
N ALA A 32 0.26 30.27 16.54
CA ALA A 32 1.45 29.67 15.90
C ALA A 32 2.41 29.06 16.93
N GLU A 33 2.53 29.66 18.10
CA GLU A 33 3.36 29.16 19.21
C GLU A 33 2.85 27.82 19.71
N THR A 34 1.54 27.65 19.89
CA THR A 34 0.91 26.38 20.28
C THR A 34 1.14 25.29 19.24
N VAL A 35 1.00 25.62 17.95
CA VAL A 35 1.29 24.69 16.85
C VAL A 35 2.74 24.24 16.88
N GLN A 36 3.69 25.17 17.02
CA GLN A 36 5.13 24.84 17.08
C GLN A 36 5.46 23.96 18.29
N GLN A 37 4.85 24.23 19.45
CA GLN A 37 5.00 23.41 20.64
C GLN A 37 4.47 21.99 20.38
N LYS A 38 3.28 21.86 19.79
CA LYS A 38 2.68 20.57 19.46
C LYS A 38 3.48 19.79 18.43
N GLN A 39 4.04 20.45 17.41
CA GLN A 39 4.94 19.82 16.44
C GLN A 39 6.20 19.26 17.13
N THR A 40 6.81 20.06 18.03
CA THR A 40 7.98 19.60 18.80
C THR A 40 7.64 18.38 19.69
N GLU A 41 6.45 18.37 20.30
CA GLU A 41 5.96 17.24 21.09
C GLU A 41 5.73 16.00 20.20
N ALA A 42 5.16 16.17 19.00
CA ALA A 42 4.98 15.12 18.01
C ALA A 42 6.30 14.46 17.61
N ASP A 43 7.28 15.27 17.23
CA ASP A 43 8.61 14.81 16.82
C ASP A 43 9.32 14.05 17.96
N LEU A 44 9.16 14.51 19.20
CA LEU A 44 9.71 13.83 20.37
C LEU A 44 9.03 12.47 20.60
N ILE A 45 7.70 12.40 20.44
CA ILE A 45 6.95 11.15 20.58
C ILE A 45 7.42 10.15 19.50
N PHE A 46 7.51 10.56 18.23
CA PHE A 46 7.95 9.70 17.13
C PHE A 46 9.38 9.18 17.34
N ARG A 47 10.31 10.04 17.79
CA ARG A 47 11.67 9.62 18.14
C ARG A 47 11.70 8.58 19.26
N ARG A 48 10.95 8.81 20.34
CA ARG A 48 10.90 7.88 21.49
C ARG A 48 10.22 6.56 21.17
N THR A 49 9.28 6.56 20.23
CA THR A 49 8.59 5.34 19.80
C THR A 49 9.40 4.57 18.75
N GLY A 50 10.48 5.17 18.20
CA GLY A 50 11.29 4.55 17.16
C GLY A 50 10.58 4.46 15.81
N ILE A 51 9.66 5.40 15.53
CA ILE A 51 8.92 5.45 14.25
C ILE A 51 9.86 5.98 13.18
N THR A 52 10.71 5.10 12.67
CA THR A 52 11.74 5.41 11.70
C THR A 52 11.51 4.64 10.39
N PHE A 53 12.05 5.16 9.33
CA PHE A 53 12.17 4.49 8.04
C PHE A 53 13.64 4.54 7.61
N SER A 54 14.22 3.38 7.31
CA SER A 54 15.59 3.32 6.81
C SER A 54 15.59 3.54 5.30
N LEU A 55 16.43 4.46 4.82
CA LEU A 55 16.65 4.68 3.39
C LEU A 55 17.64 3.63 2.88
N ASN A 56 17.23 2.84 1.89
CA ASN A 56 18.13 1.95 1.18
C ASN A 56 19.11 2.80 0.34
N GLY A 57 20.40 2.72 0.63
CA GLY A 57 21.45 3.33 -0.18
C GLY A 57 22.45 4.25 0.55
N ASP A 58 22.20 4.65 1.78
CA ASP A 58 23.22 5.30 2.60
C ASP A 58 24.05 4.25 3.33
N GLU A 59 25.36 4.19 3.03
CA GLU A 59 26.34 3.28 3.66
C GLU A 59 26.44 3.43 5.21
N GLY A 60 25.64 4.32 5.81
CA GLY A 60 25.61 4.61 7.24
C GLY A 60 24.33 4.19 7.97
N GLY A 61 23.33 3.60 7.29
CA GLY A 61 22.10 3.12 7.95
C GLY A 61 21.35 4.20 8.71
N THR A 62 21.28 5.43 8.18
CA THR A 62 20.66 6.55 8.86
C THR A 62 19.15 6.34 8.88
N GLU A 63 18.62 5.94 10.03
CA GLU A 63 17.19 5.92 10.27
C GLU A 63 16.66 7.36 10.24
N ARG A 64 15.67 7.61 9.38
CA ARG A 64 14.97 8.89 9.34
C ARG A 64 13.61 8.76 9.98
N LEU A 65 13.25 9.77 10.78
CA LEU A 65 11.86 9.96 11.18
C LEU A 65 11.02 10.26 9.95
N ILE A 66 9.86 9.64 9.84
CA ILE A 66 8.86 10.08 8.86
C ILE A 66 8.16 11.29 9.45
N PRO A 67 8.25 12.47 8.83
CA PRO A 67 7.56 13.65 9.33
C PRO A 67 6.05 13.43 9.38
N SER A 68 5.42 13.70 10.51
CA SER A 68 3.98 13.67 10.68
C SER A 68 3.44 15.10 10.73
N ASP A 69 2.51 15.40 9.83
CA ASP A 69 1.79 16.67 9.84
C ASP A 69 0.57 16.59 10.76
N LEU A 70 0.31 17.66 11.51
CA LEU A 70 -0.73 17.72 12.53
C LEU A 70 -2.11 18.17 11.99
N ILE A 71 -2.22 18.47 10.69
CA ILE A 71 -3.51 18.76 10.05
C ILE A 71 -4.05 17.45 9.46
N PRO A 72 -5.15 16.87 9.98
CA PRO A 72 -5.67 15.61 9.48
C PRO A 72 -6.25 15.76 8.06
N ARG A 73 -6.23 14.68 7.30
CA ARG A 73 -7.13 14.53 6.15
C ARG A 73 -8.47 14.03 6.64
N ILE A 74 -9.53 14.80 6.42
CA ILE A 74 -10.88 14.44 6.83
C ILE A 74 -11.68 13.99 5.60
N ILE A 75 -12.31 12.83 5.70
CA ILE A 75 -13.14 12.21 4.66
C ILE A 75 -14.54 12.02 5.24
N ASP A 76 -15.56 12.47 4.54
CA ASP A 76 -16.94 12.26 4.98
C ASP A 76 -17.41 10.81 4.81
N ALA A 77 -18.47 10.44 5.51
CA ALA A 77 -18.99 9.08 5.53
C ALA A 77 -19.42 8.57 4.14
N GLY A 78 -20.01 9.43 3.30
CA GLY A 78 -20.46 9.07 1.96
C GLY A 78 -19.30 8.82 1.01
N GLU A 79 -18.28 9.68 1.04
CA GLU A 79 -17.04 9.48 0.27
C GLU A 79 -16.34 8.18 0.67
N TRP A 80 -16.28 7.91 1.98
CA TRP A 80 -15.68 6.67 2.46
C TRP A 80 -16.47 5.43 2.02
N ALA A 81 -17.78 5.43 2.17
CA ALA A 81 -18.63 4.31 1.76
C ALA A 81 -18.49 4.00 0.26
N PHE A 82 -18.36 5.04 -0.59
CA PHE A 82 -18.08 4.87 -2.01
C PHE A 82 -16.73 4.20 -2.25
N MET A 83 -15.66 4.67 -1.59
CA MET A 83 -14.31 4.10 -1.71
C MET A 83 -14.27 2.66 -1.18
N GLU A 84 -14.85 2.39 -0.02
CA GLU A 84 -14.90 1.07 0.61
C GLU A 84 -15.55 0.05 -0.32
N LYS A 85 -16.72 0.38 -0.88
CA LYS A 85 -17.40 -0.50 -1.85
C LYS A 85 -16.54 -0.78 -3.08
N GLY A 86 -15.90 0.24 -3.64
CA GLY A 86 -15.03 0.08 -4.81
C GLY A 86 -13.76 -0.71 -4.51
N LEU A 87 -13.19 -0.56 -3.32
CA LEU A 87 -12.04 -1.33 -2.86
C LEU A 87 -12.36 -2.81 -2.68
N ILE A 88 -13.50 -3.12 -2.04
CA ILE A 88 -13.98 -4.50 -1.88
C ILE A 88 -14.16 -5.16 -3.25
N GLN A 89 -14.88 -4.48 -4.17
CA GLN A 89 -15.08 -4.96 -5.53
C GLN A 89 -13.74 -5.27 -6.23
N ARG A 90 -12.81 -4.32 -6.18
CA ARG A 90 -11.51 -4.41 -6.83
C ARG A 90 -10.67 -5.57 -6.32
N VAL A 91 -10.47 -5.65 -5.00
CA VAL A 91 -9.60 -6.68 -4.40
C VAL A 91 -10.21 -8.07 -4.53
N THR A 92 -11.55 -8.17 -4.53
CA THR A 92 -12.25 -9.42 -4.85
C THR A 92 -11.94 -9.88 -6.27
N ALA A 93 -12.08 -9.03 -7.27
CA ALA A 93 -11.77 -9.36 -8.66
C ALA A 93 -10.30 -9.74 -8.85
N ILE A 94 -9.38 -9.06 -8.17
CA ILE A 94 -7.95 -9.39 -8.20
C ILE A 94 -7.68 -10.77 -7.59
N ASN A 95 -8.31 -11.14 -6.47
CA ASN A 95 -8.16 -12.48 -5.91
C ASN A 95 -8.73 -13.58 -6.84
N MET A 96 -9.87 -13.31 -7.50
CA MET A 96 -10.42 -14.21 -8.51
C MET A 96 -9.48 -14.36 -9.71
N PHE A 97 -8.84 -13.27 -10.15
CA PHE A 97 -7.81 -13.29 -11.19
C PHE A 97 -6.62 -14.15 -10.78
N LEU A 98 -6.08 -13.95 -9.58
CA LEU A 98 -4.97 -14.74 -9.05
C LEU A 98 -5.32 -16.24 -8.97
N HIS A 99 -6.51 -16.57 -8.49
CA HIS A 99 -6.97 -17.96 -8.48
C HIS A 99 -7.07 -18.52 -9.91
N ASP A 100 -7.69 -17.79 -10.84
CA ASP A 100 -7.91 -18.27 -12.21
C ASP A 100 -6.58 -18.49 -12.97
N VAL A 101 -5.61 -17.58 -12.87
CA VAL A 101 -4.33 -17.72 -13.61
C VAL A 101 -3.47 -18.87 -13.11
N TYR A 102 -3.63 -19.29 -11.85
CA TYR A 102 -2.98 -20.47 -11.31
C TYR A 102 -3.79 -21.77 -11.46
N HIS A 103 -5.03 -21.71 -12.00
CA HIS A 103 -5.90 -22.88 -12.22
C HIS A 103 -6.39 -22.97 -13.66
N GLN A 104 -7.59 -22.48 -13.93
CA GLN A 104 -8.26 -22.67 -15.21
C GLN A 104 -7.79 -21.72 -16.31
N GLN A 105 -7.23 -20.57 -15.97
CA GLN A 105 -6.76 -19.53 -16.90
C GLN A 105 -7.86 -19.04 -17.86
N ASN A 106 -9.09 -18.94 -17.37
CA ASN A 106 -10.25 -18.59 -18.20
C ASN A 106 -10.13 -17.20 -18.79
N ILE A 107 -9.66 -16.21 -17.99
CA ILE A 107 -9.48 -14.84 -18.47
C ILE A 107 -8.41 -14.73 -19.57
N LEU A 108 -7.36 -15.58 -19.50
CA LEU A 108 -6.32 -15.66 -20.52
C LEU A 108 -6.86 -16.32 -21.79
N ARG A 109 -7.60 -17.41 -21.66
CA ARG A 109 -8.25 -18.10 -22.80
C ARG A 109 -9.28 -17.22 -23.47
N ALA A 110 -9.97 -16.37 -22.73
CA ALA A 110 -10.91 -15.39 -23.27
C ALA A 110 -10.22 -14.21 -23.98
N GLY A 111 -8.89 -14.08 -23.87
CA GLY A 111 -8.12 -12.99 -24.46
C GLY A 111 -8.34 -11.63 -23.80
N VAL A 112 -8.91 -11.60 -22.59
CA VAL A 112 -9.14 -10.35 -21.84
C VAL A 112 -7.82 -9.81 -21.27
N VAL A 113 -6.98 -10.72 -20.76
CA VAL A 113 -5.60 -10.41 -20.36
C VAL A 113 -4.66 -11.23 -21.25
N PRO A 114 -3.66 -10.61 -21.89
CA PRO A 114 -2.72 -11.34 -22.75
C PRO A 114 -1.94 -12.41 -21.93
N SER A 115 -1.98 -13.65 -22.40
CA SER A 115 -1.35 -14.78 -21.70
C SER A 115 0.15 -14.55 -21.46
N GLU A 116 0.84 -13.96 -22.41
CA GLU A 116 2.28 -13.67 -22.31
C GLU A 116 2.61 -12.70 -21.15
N GLN A 117 1.75 -11.71 -20.88
CA GLN A 117 1.95 -10.74 -19.79
C GLN A 117 1.83 -11.39 -18.41
N VAL A 118 1.16 -12.52 -18.32
CA VAL A 118 0.99 -13.30 -17.09
C VAL A 118 2.00 -14.43 -17.01
N LEU A 119 2.03 -15.31 -18.01
CA LEU A 119 2.80 -16.56 -17.94
C LEU A 119 4.32 -16.34 -18.12
N ALA A 120 4.72 -15.28 -18.82
CA ALA A 120 6.13 -14.86 -18.96
C ALA A 120 6.54 -13.81 -17.90
N ASN A 121 5.65 -13.43 -17.00
CA ASN A 121 5.96 -12.46 -15.95
C ASN A 121 6.93 -13.06 -14.95
N ALA A 122 7.99 -12.32 -14.61
CA ALA A 122 8.99 -12.76 -13.62
C ALA A 122 8.40 -13.05 -12.22
N GLN A 123 7.24 -12.46 -11.91
CA GLN A 123 6.51 -12.67 -10.66
C GLN A 123 5.54 -13.87 -10.71
N PHE A 124 5.36 -14.49 -11.89
CA PHE A 124 4.54 -15.69 -12.00
C PHE A 124 5.29 -16.87 -11.37
N MET A 125 4.63 -17.55 -10.44
CA MET A 125 5.23 -18.67 -9.68
C MET A 125 4.64 -19.99 -10.15
N PRO A 126 5.34 -20.75 -11.04
CA PRO A 126 4.82 -22.02 -11.56
C PRO A 126 4.46 -23.04 -10.46
N MET A 127 5.12 -22.96 -9.31
CA MET A 127 4.81 -23.83 -8.16
C MET A 127 3.40 -23.65 -7.59
N MET A 128 2.74 -22.51 -7.90
CA MET A 128 1.38 -22.24 -7.45
C MET A 128 0.31 -22.87 -8.35
N LEU A 129 0.70 -23.37 -9.52
CA LEU A 129 -0.25 -24.02 -10.43
C LEU A 129 -0.97 -25.20 -9.76
N GLY A 130 -2.31 -25.13 -9.75
CA GLY A 130 -3.18 -26.14 -9.17
C GLY A 130 -3.12 -26.25 -7.64
N LEU A 131 -2.57 -25.25 -6.95
CA LEU A 131 -2.58 -25.23 -5.49
C LEU A 131 -3.87 -24.56 -4.98
N ASP A 132 -4.74 -25.36 -4.37
CA ASP A 132 -5.97 -24.87 -3.76
C ASP A 132 -5.68 -24.19 -2.42
N LEU A 133 -5.88 -22.87 -2.38
CA LEU A 133 -5.78 -22.09 -1.15
C LEU A 133 -7.14 -21.96 -0.46
N PRO A 134 -7.19 -21.92 0.88
CA PRO A 134 -8.43 -21.70 1.61
C PRO A 134 -9.14 -20.42 1.15
N HIS A 135 -10.46 -20.51 0.99
CA HIS A 135 -11.32 -19.44 0.46
C HIS A 135 -10.90 -18.90 -0.92
N GLN A 136 -9.95 -19.54 -1.62
CA GLN A 136 -9.35 -19.07 -2.88
C GLN A 136 -8.70 -17.67 -2.75
N ILE A 137 -8.20 -17.35 -1.57
CA ILE A 137 -7.57 -16.05 -1.26
C ILE A 137 -6.05 -16.16 -1.40
N TYR A 138 -5.49 -15.31 -2.23
CA TYR A 138 -4.05 -15.12 -2.46
C TYR A 138 -3.54 -13.86 -1.78
N ALA A 139 -4.20 -12.73 -2.03
CA ALA A 139 -3.89 -11.45 -1.41
C ALA A 139 -4.78 -11.24 -0.18
N HIS A 140 -4.29 -11.67 0.99
CA HIS A 140 -4.99 -11.49 2.27
C HIS A 140 -4.96 -10.03 2.74
N ILE A 141 -3.90 -9.32 2.40
CA ILE A 141 -3.71 -7.90 2.71
C ILE A 141 -3.41 -7.17 1.40
N ALA A 142 -4.26 -6.23 1.02
CA ALA A 142 -4.06 -5.36 -0.12
C ALA A 142 -3.95 -3.90 0.33
N GLY A 143 -2.91 -3.21 -0.13
CA GLY A 143 -2.75 -1.76 0.02
C GLY A 143 -3.00 -1.08 -1.32
N VAL A 144 -4.11 -0.39 -1.48
CA VAL A 144 -4.50 0.22 -2.76
C VAL A 144 -4.22 1.72 -2.70
N ASP A 145 -3.36 2.22 -3.57
CA ASP A 145 -3.03 3.65 -3.61
C ASP A 145 -4.10 4.41 -4.38
N ILE A 146 -4.77 5.33 -3.70
CA ILE A 146 -5.85 6.16 -4.22
C ILE A 146 -5.44 7.62 -4.24
N ILE A 147 -5.72 8.28 -5.35
CA ILE A 147 -5.59 9.72 -5.48
C ILE A 147 -6.96 10.36 -5.74
N ARG A 148 -7.09 11.63 -5.38
CA ARG A 148 -8.21 12.45 -5.83
C ARG A 148 -7.70 13.41 -6.88
N HIS A 149 -8.34 13.39 -8.05
CA HIS A 149 -7.96 14.23 -9.17
C HIS A 149 -8.69 15.57 -9.14
N ALA A 150 -8.27 16.50 -9.99
CA ALA A 150 -8.84 17.84 -10.11
C ALA A 150 -10.37 17.87 -10.36
N ASP A 151 -10.92 16.81 -10.96
CA ASP A 151 -12.36 16.62 -11.19
C ASP A 151 -13.14 16.21 -9.93
N GLY A 152 -12.45 16.04 -8.79
CA GLY A 152 -13.02 15.61 -7.51
C GLY A 152 -13.25 14.11 -7.40
N ASN A 153 -12.99 13.31 -8.44
CA ASN A 153 -13.14 11.85 -8.41
C ASN A 153 -11.91 11.16 -7.84
N PHE A 154 -12.15 9.98 -7.26
CA PHE A 154 -11.10 9.07 -6.79
C PHE A 154 -10.64 8.14 -7.91
N TYR A 155 -9.32 8.00 -8.01
CA TYR A 155 -8.67 7.10 -8.97
C TYR A 155 -7.69 6.19 -8.24
N VAL A 156 -7.65 4.93 -8.63
CA VAL A 156 -6.61 4.01 -8.18
C VAL A 156 -5.34 4.29 -8.96
N LEU A 157 -4.21 4.42 -8.27
CA LEU A 157 -2.90 4.66 -8.85
C LEU A 157 -2.10 3.36 -9.02
N GLU A 158 -2.16 2.48 -8.00
CA GLU A 158 -1.54 1.15 -8.03
C GLU A 158 -2.15 0.23 -6.95
N ASP A 159 -1.97 -1.08 -7.14
CA ASP A 159 -2.34 -2.12 -6.18
C ASP A 159 -1.06 -2.73 -5.60
N ASN A 160 -0.94 -2.73 -4.27
CA ASN A 160 0.17 -3.36 -3.56
C ASN A 160 -0.31 -4.66 -2.92
N LEU A 161 0.14 -5.81 -3.44
CA LEU A 161 -0.43 -7.14 -3.15
C LEU A 161 0.60 -8.16 -2.66
N ARG A 162 1.89 -7.84 -2.65
CA ARG A 162 2.94 -8.71 -2.11
C ARG A 162 3.12 -8.50 -0.62
N VAL A 163 3.70 -7.39 -0.22
CA VAL A 163 4.02 -7.03 1.17
C VAL A 163 3.66 -5.57 1.46
N PRO A 164 2.37 -5.16 1.34
CA PRO A 164 1.97 -3.77 1.54
C PRO A 164 2.37 -3.28 2.92
N SER A 165 2.87 -2.04 2.99
CA SER A 165 3.34 -1.38 4.21
C SER A 165 2.63 -0.05 4.43
N GLY A 166 2.67 0.44 5.67
CA GLY A 166 2.14 1.75 6.04
C GLY A 166 1.10 1.74 7.16
N VAL A 167 0.64 0.58 7.58
CA VAL A 167 -0.36 0.43 8.65
C VAL A 167 0.14 0.98 9.99
N SER A 168 1.39 0.70 10.33
CA SER A 168 1.99 1.18 11.58
C SER A 168 1.98 2.71 11.66
N TYR A 169 2.21 3.39 10.52
CA TYR A 169 2.18 4.85 10.45
C TYR A 169 0.75 5.41 10.54
N MET A 170 -0.23 4.74 9.90
CA MET A 170 -1.65 5.08 10.05
C MET A 170 -2.07 5.04 11.52
N LEU A 171 -1.76 3.94 12.21
CA LEU A 171 -2.11 3.76 13.63
C LEU A 171 -1.34 4.72 14.55
N SER A 172 -0.05 4.94 14.26
CA SER A 172 0.78 5.85 15.04
C SER A 172 0.34 7.31 14.90
N ASN A 173 -0.03 7.75 13.70
CA ASN A 173 -0.59 9.08 13.47
C ASN A 173 -1.90 9.28 14.25
N ARG A 174 -2.80 8.28 14.27
CA ARG A 174 -4.04 8.33 15.05
C ARG A 174 -3.75 8.46 16.55
N ILE A 175 -2.86 7.62 17.10
CA ILE A 175 -2.46 7.68 18.51
C ILE A 175 -1.86 9.05 18.84
N LEU A 176 -1.00 9.58 17.97
CA LEU A 176 -0.39 10.90 18.12
C LEU A 176 -1.45 11.99 18.19
N MET A 177 -2.35 12.04 17.20
CA MET A 177 -3.40 13.06 17.12
C MET A 177 -4.36 13.00 18.31
N MET A 178 -4.79 11.83 18.75
CA MET A 178 -5.62 11.66 19.95
C MET A 178 -4.92 12.17 21.21
N ARG A 179 -3.61 11.98 21.31
CA ARG A 179 -2.82 12.46 22.45
C ARG A 179 -2.61 13.96 22.44
N LEU A 180 -2.33 14.55 21.28
CA LEU A 180 -2.03 15.97 21.15
C LEU A 180 -3.28 16.85 21.18
N PHE A 181 -4.39 16.36 20.63
CA PHE A 181 -5.62 17.12 20.42
C PHE A 181 -6.89 16.39 20.88
N PRO A 182 -6.98 15.92 22.13
CA PRO A 182 -8.13 15.14 22.62
C PRO A 182 -9.45 15.93 22.53
N ASP A 183 -9.40 17.26 22.70
CA ASP A 183 -10.57 18.12 22.61
C ASP A 183 -11.12 18.21 21.18
N LEU A 184 -10.26 18.12 20.20
CA LEU A 184 -10.65 18.13 18.80
C LEU A 184 -11.36 16.82 18.43
N PHE A 185 -10.86 15.67 18.90
CA PHE A 185 -11.53 14.38 18.72
C PHE A 185 -12.92 14.34 19.35
N ARG A 186 -13.15 15.02 20.47
CA ARG A 186 -14.48 15.10 21.07
C ARG A 186 -15.49 15.90 20.24
N ARG A 187 -15.02 16.73 19.31
CA ARG A 187 -15.88 17.53 18.42
C ARG A 187 -16.20 16.81 17.10
N TYR A 188 -15.52 15.73 16.83
CA TYR A 188 -15.71 14.92 15.63
C TYR A 188 -16.06 13.48 16.00
N ALA A 189 -17.06 12.93 15.35
CA ALA A 189 -17.33 11.49 15.38
C ALA A 189 -16.40 10.77 14.40
N VAL A 190 -15.12 10.64 14.78
CA VAL A 190 -14.10 9.97 13.95
C VAL A 190 -14.18 8.47 14.16
N ARG A 191 -14.36 7.72 13.07
CA ARG A 191 -14.41 6.25 13.12
C ARG A 191 -13.07 5.68 13.59
N PRO A 192 -13.08 4.64 14.46
CA PRO A 192 -11.89 4.06 15.04
C PRO A 192 -11.08 3.24 14.02
N VAL A 193 -9.75 3.21 14.17
CA VAL A 193 -8.83 2.40 13.36
C VAL A 193 -7.94 1.48 14.19
N GLU A 194 -7.90 1.65 15.50
CA GLU A 194 -7.03 0.94 16.44
C GLU A 194 -7.27 -0.56 16.51
N HIS A 195 -8.44 -1.01 16.06
CA HIS A 195 -8.79 -2.43 15.99
C HIS A 195 -8.20 -3.17 14.76
N TYR A 196 -7.48 -2.47 13.87
CA TYR A 196 -6.85 -3.09 12.69
C TYR A 196 -5.99 -4.32 13.01
N PRO A 197 -5.08 -4.31 14.02
CA PRO A 197 -4.27 -5.49 14.32
C PRO A 197 -5.11 -6.71 14.72
N ALA A 198 -6.20 -6.50 15.45
CA ALA A 198 -7.13 -7.59 15.80
C ALA A 198 -7.84 -8.16 14.57
N LEU A 199 -8.28 -7.29 13.64
CA LEU A 199 -8.88 -7.73 12.37
C LEU A 199 -7.86 -8.45 11.48
N LEU A 200 -6.62 -7.97 11.42
CA LEU A 200 -5.55 -8.64 10.69
C LEU A 200 -5.30 -10.03 11.25
N LEU A 201 -5.14 -10.17 12.56
CA LEU A 201 -4.96 -11.46 13.20
C LEU A 201 -6.14 -12.42 12.94
N GLN A 202 -7.37 -11.91 13.02
CA GLN A 202 -8.56 -12.69 12.69
C GLN A 202 -8.56 -13.14 11.24
N THR A 203 -8.17 -12.27 10.30
CA THR A 203 -8.05 -12.59 8.87
C THR A 203 -6.99 -13.69 8.65
N LEU A 204 -5.83 -13.57 9.28
CA LEU A 204 -4.76 -14.58 9.20
C LEU A 204 -5.21 -15.93 9.78
N ARG A 205 -5.87 -15.93 10.94
CA ARG A 205 -6.39 -17.16 11.56
C ARG A 205 -7.48 -17.83 10.71
N SER A 206 -8.30 -17.07 10.00
CA SER A 206 -9.34 -17.63 9.13
C SER A 206 -8.78 -18.23 7.82
N SER A 207 -7.49 -18.04 7.52
CA SER A 207 -6.87 -18.56 6.30
C SER A 207 -6.48 -20.04 6.35
N ILE A 208 -6.71 -20.71 7.46
CA ILE A 208 -6.45 -22.16 7.63
C ILE A 208 -7.56 -22.82 8.46
N TRP A 209 -7.81 -24.12 8.21
CA TRP A 209 -8.84 -24.91 8.90
C TRP A 209 -8.29 -25.55 10.18
N VAL A 210 -7.70 -24.75 11.08
CA VAL A 210 -7.20 -25.14 12.40
C VAL A 210 -7.90 -24.28 13.45
N GLU A 211 -8.36 -24.89 14.54
CA GLU A 211 -9.20 -24.20 15.54
C GLU A 211 -8.48 -23.03 16.24
N GLN A 212 -7.21 -23.22 16.58
CA GLN A 212 -6.36 -22.19 17.18
C GLN A 212 -4.98 -22.16 16.50
N PRO A 213 -4.90 -21.62 15.27
CA PRO A 213 -3.66 -21.67 14.53
C PRO A 213 -2.58 -20.77 15.14
N THR A 214 -1.36 -21.29 15.18
CA THR A 214 -0.17 -20.52 15.52
C THR A 214 0.19 -19.62 14.33
N VAL A 215 0.11 -18.32 14.55
CA VAL A 215 0.44 -17.28 13.55
C VAL A 215 1.76 -16.62 13.93
N VAL A 216 2.68 -16.50 12.99
CA VAL A 216 3.94 -15.74 13.18
C VAL A 216 4.08 -14.65 12.14
N LEU A 217 4.81 -13.58 12.46
CA LEU A 217 5.25 -12.57 11.49
C LEU A 217 6.70 -12.82 11.11
N HIS A 218 6.93 -13.21 9.84
CA HIS A 218 8.26 -13.50 9.31
C HIS A 218 8.88 -12.24 8.72
N THR A 219 9.96 -11.76 9.34
CA THR A 219 10.70 -10.56 8.96
C THR A 219 12.06 -10.90 8.34
N PRO A 220 12.55 -10.11 7.36
CA PRO A 220 13.95 -10.21 6.89
C PRO A 220 14.96 -9.60 7.89
N GLY A 221 14.52 -9.15 9.06
CA GLY A 221 15.37 -8.63 10.12
C GLY A 221 15.50 -7.10 10.13
N ARG A 222 16.28 -6.64 11.10
CA ARG A 222 16.43 -5.21 11.46
C ARG A 222 16.96 -4.28 10.38
N PHE A 223 17.59 -4.80 9.35
CA PHE A 223 18.13 -4.00 8.24
C PHE A 223 17.07 -3.69 7.16
N ASN A 224 15.86 -4.24 7.29
CA ASN A 224 14.76 -3.90 6.40
C ASN A 224 14.20 -2.52 6.75
N SER A 225 13.93 -1.70 5.72
CA SER A 225 13.42 -0.34 5.90
C SER A 225 12.07 -0.27 6.63
N ALA A 226 11.26 -1.34 6.58
CA ALA A 226 9.96 -1.44 7.24
C ALA A 226 10.02 -2.24 8.57
N TYR A 227 11.20 -2.51 9.13
CA TYR A 227 11.33 -3.33 10.34
C TYR A 227 10.53 -2.80 11.52
N PHE A 228 10.44 -1.48 11.68
CA PHE A 228 9.56 -0.85 12.68
C PHE A 228 8.12 -1.39 12.56
N GLU A 229 7.57 -1.41 11.33
CA GLU A 229 6.20 -1.91 11.09
C GLU A 229 6.08 -3.39 11.44
N HIS A 230 7.08 -4.20 11.12
CA HIS A 230 7.06 -5.63 11.43
C HIS A 230 6.98 -5.87 12.95
N ALA A 231 7.86 -5.22 13.71
CA ALA A 231 7.88 -5.31 15.17
C ALA A 231 6.62 -4.72 15.81
N PHE A 232 6.14 -3.59 15.28
CA PHE A 232 4.91 -2.94 15.74
C PHE A 232 3.69 -3.86 15.56
N LEU A 233 3.49 -4.42 14.37
CA LEU A 233 2.34 -5.28 14.08
C LEU A 233 2.39 -6.59 14.86
N ALA A 234 3.55 -7.26 14.95
CA ALA A 234 3.71 -8.47 15.75
C ALA A 234 3.31 -8.21 17.20
N LYS A 235 3.82 -7.13 17.81
CA LYS A 235 3.48 -6.72 19.16
C LYS A 235 1.99 -6.40 19.34
N GLN A 236 1.38 -5.67 18.39
CA GLN A 236 -0.04 -5.31 18.49
C GLN A 236 -0.97 -6.50 18.30
N MET A 237 -0.58 -7.47 17.49
CA MET A 237 -1.32 -8.73 17.31
C MET A 237 -1.06 -9.74 18.43
N GLY A 238 0.01 -9.56 19.23
CA GLY A 238 0.43 -10.53 20.26
C GLY A 238 0.91 -11.85 19.66
N ILE A 239 1.65 -11.78 18.55
CA ILE A 239 2.25 -12.93 17.86
C ILE A 239 3.77 -12.77 17.82
N GLU A 240 4.48 -13.88 17.58
CA GLU A 240 5.93 -13.90 17.49
C GLU A 240 6.43 -13.20 16.22
N LEU A 241 7.46 -12.37 16.39
CA LEU A 241 8.27 -11.83 15.32
C LEU A 241 9.46 -12.77 15.11
N VAL A 242 9.54 -13.40 13.96
CA VAL A 242 10.55 -14.42 13.63
C VAL A 242 11.36 -14.04 12.41
N GLU A 243 12.65 -14.39 12.42
CA GLU A 243 13.54 -14.39 11.24
C GLU A 243 13.61 -15.79 10.64
N GLY A 244 14.18 -15.95 9.44
CA GLY A 244 14.31 -17.25 8.79
C GLY A 244 15.07 -18.29 9.62
N SER A 245 16.04 -17.84 10.44
CA SER A 245 16.82 -18.69 11.36
C SER A 245 16.03 -19.26 12.53
N ASP A 246 14.89 -18.64 12.86
CA ASP A 246 14.04 -19.08 13.97
C ASP A 246 13.06 -20.18 13.52
N LEU A 247 12.92 -20.36 12.20
CA LEU A 247 12.01 -21.30 11.59
C LEU A 247 12.76 -22.49 10.96
N PHE A 248 12.15 -23.65 11.02
CA PHE A 248 12.68 -24.84 10.33
C PHE A 248 11.55 -25.81 9.93
N VAL A 249 11.84 -26.63 8.92
CA VAL A 249 10.93 -27.66 8.44
C VAL A 249 11.33 -29.02 9.04
N ARG A 250 10.35 -29.74 9.55
CA ARG A 250 10.49 -31.11 10.05
C ARG A 250 9.21 -31.88 9.81
N ASP A 251 9.34 -33.10 9.27
CA ASP A 251 8.24 -34.05 9.06
C ASP A 251 7.04 -33.45 8.28
N GLY A 252 7.32 -32.55 7.32
CA GLY A 252 6.30 -31.90 6.48
C GLY A 252 5.56 -30.74 7.15
N PHE A 253 6.04 -30.23 8.26
CA PHE A 253 5.49 -29.07 8.96
C PHE A 253 6.56 -28.02 9.24
N VAL A 254 6.13 -26.76 9.42
CA VAL A 254 6.98 -25.67 9.86
C VAL A 254 6.94 -25.56 11.37
N TYR A 255 8.10 -25.34 11.97
CA TYR A 255 8.23 -25.10 13.40
C TYR A 255 9.02 -23.82 13.66
N MET A 256 8.70 -23.10 14.73
CA MET A 256 9.58 -22.10 15.32
C MET A 256 10.28 -22.68 16.55
N GLN A 257 11.52 -22.26 16.77
CA GLN A 257 12.27 -22.62 17.97
C GLN A 257 11.83 -21.71 19.12
N THR A 258 11.40 -22.33 20.23
CA THR A 258 11.08 -21.61 21.48
C THR A 258 11.91 -22.14 22.66
N THR A 259 11.87 -21.44 23.78
CA THR A 259 12.54 -21.86 25.03
C THR A 259 11.94 -23.16 25.61
N GLU A 260 10.73 -23.50 25.24
CA GLU A 260 10.03 -24.72 25.66
C GLU A 260 10.16 -25.87 24.63
N GLY A 261 10.88 -25.62 23.53
CA GLY A 261 11.07 -26.54 22.42
C GLY A 261 10.35 -26.08 21.15
N PRO A 262 10.37 -26.91 20.10
CA PRO A 262 9.74 -26.59 18.83
C PRO A 262 8.22 -26.44 18.95
N GLN A 263 7.69 -25.33 18.41
CA GLN A 263 6.26 -25.09 18.30
C GLN A 263 5.88 -25.05 16.81
N GLN A 264 4.84 -25.80 16.42
CA GLN A 264 4.35 -25.81 15.03
C GLN A 264 3.79 -24.42 14.68
N VAL A 265 4.04 -24.00 13.42
CA VAL A 265 3.54 -22.77 12.83
C VAL A 265 2.57 -23.12 11.72
N ASP A 266 1.36 -22.57 11.80
CA ASP A 266 0.28 -22.87 10.85
C ASP A 266 0.10 -21.73 9.82
N VAL A 267 0.39 -20.47 10.22
CA VAL A 267 0.27 -19.31 9.34
C VAL A 267 1.49 -18.40 9.48
N ILE A 268 2.09 -18.10 8.36
CA ILE A 268 3.20 -17.14 8.24
C ILE A 268 2.70 -15.86 7.60
N TYR A 269 2.59 -14.77 8.38
CA TYR A 269 2.45 -13.43 7.82
C TYR A 269 3.83 -12.94 7.38
N ARG A 270 4.11 -13.07 6.09
CA ARG A 270 5.43 -12.77 5.54
C ARG A 270 5.65 -11.29 5.27
N ARG A 271 6.87 -10.84 5.59
CA ARG A 271 7.41 -9.53 5.17
C ARG A 271 8.68 -9.72 4.33
N VAL A 272 8.90 -10.94 3.86
CA VAL A 272 9.98 -11.36 2.97
C VAL A 272 9.43 -11.52 1.57
N ASP A 273 10.16 -11.05 0.55
CA ASP A 273 9.76 -11.19 -0.86
C ASP A 273 9.82 -12.66 -1.31
N ASP A 274 9.00 -13.02 -2.30
CA ASP A 274 8.82 -14.37 -2.81
C ASP A 274 10.13 -15.11 -3.07
N THR A 275 11.06 -14.43 -3.75
CA THR A 275 12.32 -15.02 -4.18
C THR A 275 13.28 -15.38 -3.05
N TYR A 276 13.06 -14.84 -1.85
CA TYR A 276 13.89 -15.11 -0.67
C TYR A 276 13.26 -16.07 0.33
N MET A 277 12.01 -16.53 0.10
CA MET A 277 11.25 -17.34 1.07
C MET A 277 11.83 -18.73 1.30
N ASP A 278 12.39 -19.37 0.26
CA ASP A 278 12.98 -20.72 0.35
C ASP A 278 14.22 -20.84 -0.53
N PRO A 279 15.44 -20.94 0.10
CA PRO A 279 16.69 -21.07 -0.66
C PRO A 279 16.79 -22.37 -1.49
N LEU A 280 16.00 -23.41 -1.20
CA LEU A 280 16.01 -24.64 -1.98
C LEU A 280 15.19 -24.54 -3.28
N CYS A 281 14.28 -23.57 -3.37
CA CYS A 281 13.40 -23.41 -4.52
C CYS A 281 13.64 -22.13 -5.32
N PHE A 282 14.19 -21.08 -4.68
CA PHE A 282 14.31 -19.76 -5.27
C PHE A 282 15.79 -19.30 -5.22
N GLN A 283 16.07 -18.22 -4.52
CA GLN A 283 17.42 -17.66 -4.44
C GLN A 283 18.28 -18.46 -3.44
N ALA A 284 19.23 -19.25 -3.96
CA ALA A 284 19.99 -20.24 -3.19
C ALA A 284 20.88 -19.64 -2.08
N ASP A 285 21.22 -18.35 -2.16
CA ASP A 285 22.00 -17.62 -1.16
C ASP A 285 21.13 -16.83 -0.18
N SER A 286 19.81 -17.07 -0.15
CA SER A 286 18.90 -16.44 0.81
C SER A 286 19.16 -16.94 2.23
N TYR A 287 19.63 -16.04 3.09
CA TYR A 287 19.79 -16.29 4.54
C TYR A 287 18.54 -15.91 5.36
N ILE A 288 17.55 -15.28 4.73
CA ILE A 288 16.32 -14.80 5.37
C ILE A 288 15.13 -15.72 5.12
N GLY A 289 15.30 -16.72 4.25
CA GLY A 289 14.28 -17.72 3.93
C GLY A 289 14.36 -18.96 4.83
N VAL A 290 13.41 -19.87 4.64
CA VAL A 290 13.29 -21.13 5.40
C VAL A 290 13.46 -22.30 4.44
N PRO A 291 14.54 -23.10 4.54
CA PRO A 291 14.75 -24.22 3.63
C PRO A 291 13.62 -25.25 3.71
N GLY A 292 13.02 -25.59 2.55
CA GLY A 292 11.93 -26.56 2.44
C GLY A 292 10.51 -26.01 2.67
N LEU A 293 10.38 -24.72 2.96
CA LEU A 293 9.10 -24.06 3.20
C LEU A 293 8.13 -24.21 2.01
N ALA A 294 8.64 -24.06 0.80
CA ALA A 294 7.83 -24.19 -0.42
C ALA A 294 7.16 -25.57 -0.55
N SER A 295 7.86 -26.63 -0.13
CA SER A 295 7.30 -27.99 -0.13
C SER A 295 6.17 -28.14 0.90
N VAL A 296 6.33 -27.62 2.11
CA VAL A 296 5.32 -27.64 3.17
C VAL A 296 4.09 -26.82 2.77
N TYR A 297 4.30 -25.66 2.15
CA TYR A 297 3.24 -24.81 1.64
C TYR A 297 2.42 -25.51 0.54
N ARG A 298 3.07 -26.19 -0.42
CA ARG A 298 2.37 -26.99 -1.44
C ARG A 298 1.58 -28.16 -0.89
N GLN A 299 1.97 -28.71 0.26
CA GLN A 299 1.22 -29.78 0.95
C GLN A 299 0.00 -29.23 1.71
N GLY A 300 -0.17 -27.91 1.81
CA GLY A 300 -1.24 -27.28 2.56
C GLY A 300 -1.07 -27.29 4.08
N ASN A 301 0.14 -27.64 4.56
CA ASN A 301 0.45 -27.77 5.99
C ASN A 301 0.89 -26.44 6.65
N VAL A 302 1.00 -25.37 5.88
CA VAL A 302 1.22 -24.01 6.34
C VAL A 302 0.59 -23.03 5.35
N ILE A 303 0.09 -21.92 5.83
CA ILE A 303 -0.38 -20.81 4.99
C ILE A 303 0.66 -19.68 4.99
N ILE A 304 0.90 -19.11 3.83
CA ILE A 304 1.73 -17.91 3.64
C ILE A 304 0.80 -16.76 3.20
N ALA A 305 0.74 -15.69 4.00
CA ALA A 305 -0.05 -14.49 3.70
C ALA A 305 0.89 -13.28 3.48
N ASN A 306 0.84 -12.56 2.35
CA ASN A 306 0.11 -12.93 1.14
C ASN A 306 0.78 -14.14 0.48
N ALA A 307 0.01 -14.88 -0.29
CA ALA A 307 0.47 -16.06 -0.99
C ALA A 307 1.67 -15.77 -1.89
N LEU A 308 2.49 -16.78 -2.15
CA LEU A 308 3.50 -16.69 -3.19
C LEU A 308 2.83 -16.47 -4.55
N GLY A 309 3.49 -15.72 -5.43
CA GLY A 309 2.98 -15.45 -6.78
C GLY A 309 1.93 -14.35 -6.89
N THR A 310 1.55 -13.66 -5.80
CA THR A 310 0.69 -12.46 -5.87
C THR A 310 1.34 -11.32 -6.64
N GLY A 311 2.65 -11.36 -6.81
CA GLY A 311 3.41 -10.38 -7.58
C GLY A 311 2.95 -10.19 -9.01
N VAL A 312 2.32 -11.19 -9.62
CA VAL A 312 1.69 -11.06 -10.95
C VAL A 312 0.62 -9.96 -10.97
N ALA A 313 -0.21 -9.87 -9.94
CA ALA A 313 -1.26 -8.84 -9.87
C ALA A 313 -0.75 -7.50 -9.30
N ASP A 314 0.43 -7.50 -8.66
CA ASP A 314 1.15 -6.31 -8.17
C ASP A 314 1.91 -5.59 -9.30
N ASP A 315 2.04 -6.24 -10.46
CA ASP A 315 2.74 -5.74 -11.63
C ASP A 315 1.97 -4.59 -12.30
N LYS A 316 2.67 -3.50 -12.55
CA LYS A 316 2.08 -2.29 -13.15
C LYS A 316 1.58 -2.50 -14.59
N SER A 317 2.05 -3.55 -15.29
CA SER A 317 1.52 -3.90 -16.63
C SER A 317 0.21 -4.67 -16.56
N ILE A 318 -0.13 -5.27 -15.41
CA ILE A 318 -1.39 -5.98 -15.16
C ILE A 318 -2.47 -5.03 -14.62
N TYR A 319 -2.07 -3.99 -13.90
CA TYR A 319 -2.97 -2.97 -13.35
C TYR A 319 -4.01 -2.43 -14.37
N PRO A 320 -3.69 -2.13 -15.65
CA PRO A 320 -4.67 -1.63 -16.61
C PRO A 320 -5.85 -2.56 -16.87
N PHE A 321 -5.71 -3.86 -16.62
CA PHE A 321 -6.74 -4.87 -16.86
C PHE A 321 -7.69 -5.07 -15.66
N VAL A 322 -7.45 -4.44 -14.52
CA VAL A 322 -8.32 -4.63 -13.34
C VAL A 322 -9.78 -4.25 -13.60
N PRO A 323 -10.11 -3.17 -14.33
CA PRO A 323 -11.48 -2.90 -14.73
C PRO A 323 -12.13 -4.05 -15.52
N GLU A 324 -11.37 -4.68 -16.43
CA GLU A 324 -11.84 -5.83 -17.20
C GLU A 324 -11.97 -7.10 -16.34
N MET A 325 -11.09 -7.28 -15.33
CA MET A 325 -11.24 -8.36 -14.35
C MET A 325 -12.55 -8.22 -13.57
N ILE A 326 -12.91 -7.00 -13.16
CA ILE A 326 -14.19 -6.74 -12.47
C ILE A 326 -15.36 -7.13 -13.36
N ARG A 327 -15.37 -6.71 -14.63
CA ARG A 327 -16.43 -7.10 -15.58
C ARG A 327 -16.47 -8.60 -15.83
N PHE A 328 -15.29 -9.22 -15.97
CA PHE A 328 -15.19 -10.64 -16.30
C PHE A 328 -15.64 -11.55 -15.14
N TYR A 329 -15.17 -11.30 -13.93
CA TYR A 329 -15.43 -12.18 -12.80
C TYR A 329 -16.70 -11.82 -12.03
N LEU A 330 -16.98 -10.53 -11.85
CA LEU A 330 -18.10 -10.04 -11.04
C LEU A 330 -19.32 -9.68 -11.87
N GLN A 331 -19.16 -9.51 -13.19
CA GLN A 331 -20.21 -9.01 -14.09
C GLN A 331 -20.77 -7.64 -13.65
N GLU A 332 -19.89 -6.80 -13.10
CA GLU A 332 -20.19 -5.48 -12.58
C GLU A 332 -19.38 -4.41 -13.30
N GLU A 333 -19.83 -3.16 -13.27
CA GLU A 333 -19.02 -2.02 -13.69
C GLU A 333 -18.07 -1.57 -12.57
N PRO A 334 -16.83 -1.19 -12.92
CA PRO A 334 -15.86 -0.70 -11.95
C PRO A 334 -16.37 0.55 -11.22
N ILE A 335 -16.38 0.51 -9.89
CA ILE A 335 -16.78 1.65 -9.04
C ILE A 335 -15.64 2.67 -8.99
N LEU A 336 -14.42 2.22 -8.71
CA LEU A 336 -13.22 3.06 -8.72
C LEU A 336 -12.59 3.05 -10.11
N LYS A 337 -12.22 4.23 -10.59
CA LYS A 337 -11.56 4.41 -11.89
C LYS A 337 -10.06 4.12 -11.78
N ASN A 338 -9.49 3.55 -12.84
CA ASN A 338 -8.05 3.51 -13.02
C ASN A 338 -7.54 4.83 -13.59
N VAL A 339 -6.29 5.17 -13.25
CA VAL A 339 -5.52 6.15 -14.01
C VAL A 339 -5.24 5.59 -15.41
N GLN A 340 -5.41 6.40 -16.44
CA GLN A 340 -5.04 6.00 -17.79
C GLN A 340 -3.58 5.56 -17.82
N THR A 341 -3.31 4.41 -18.46
CA THR A 341 -1.98 3.81 -18.47
C THR A 341 -1.66 3.32 -19.88
N TRP A 342 -0.54 3.79 -20.42
CA TRP A 342 0.02 3.32 -21.67
C TRP A 342 1.08 2.26 -21.37
N GLN A 343 1.03 1.17 -22.11
CA GLN A 343 2.01 0.09 -22.00
C GLN A 343 3.02 0.20 -23.14
N CYS A 344 4.28 0.52 -22.85
CA CYS A 344 5.30 0.76 -23.88
C CYS A 344 5.62 -0.48 -24.73
N ARG A 345 5.18 -1.67 -24.34
CA ARG A 345 5.25 -2.89 -25.15
C ARG A 345 4.41 -2.82 -26.43
N HIS A 346 3.37 -1.99 -26.47
CA HIS A 346 2.55 -1.76 -27.66
C HIS A 346 3.13 -0.62 -28.49
N ALA A 347 3.29 -0.84 -29.78
CA ALA A 347 3.97 0.11 -30.67
C ALA A 347 3.32 1.52 -30.70
N ASP A 348 1.99 1.58 -30.67
CA ASP A 348 1.25 2.84 -30.66
C ASP A 348 1.44 3.59 -29.32
N ASP A 349 1.34 2.89 -28.20
CA ASP A 349 1.60 3.45 -26.87
C ASP A 349 3.05 3.92 -26.74
N LEU A 350 4.01 3.11 -27.19
CA LEU A 350 5.43 3.49 -27.20
C LEU A 350 5.67 4.78 -27.97
N SER A 351 5.09 4.88 -29.17
CA SER A 351 5.21 6.07 -30.02
C SER A 351 4.64 7.31 -29.32
N TYR A 352 3.45 7.18 -28.73
CA TYR A 352 2.84 8.24 -27.94
C TYR A 352 3.68 8.66 -26.73
N VAL A 353 4.13 7.68 -25.94
CA VAL A 353 4.94 7.92 -24.74
C VAL A 353 6.24 8.64 -25.05
N LEU A 354 6.97 8.18 -26.08
CA LEU A 354 8.23 8.81 -26.49
C LEU A 354 8.05 10.25 -26.99
N ALA A 355 6.93 10.56 -27.61
CA ALA A 355 6.62 11.92 -28.08
C ALA A 355 6.21 12.87 -26.94
N ASN A 356 5.71 12.33 -25.81
CA ASN A 356 5.10 13.11 -24.73
C ASN A 356 5.79 12.96 -23.37
N LEU A 357 7.01 12.40 -23.28
CA LEU A 357 7.72 12.12 -22.03
C LEU A 357 7.75 13.27 -21.02
N LYS A 358 7.84 14.51 -21.51
CA LYS A 358 7.87 15.73 -20.70
C LYS A 358 6.58 15.96 -19.88
N ASP A 359 5.46 15.34 -20.30
CA ASP A 359 4.14 15.52 -19.71
C ASP A 359 3.66 14.26 -18.94
N LEU A 360 4.49 13.20 -18.93
CA LEU A 360 4.12 11.89 -18.39
C LEU A 360 4.95 11.49 -17.16
N VAL A 361 4.40 10.59 -16.39
CA VAL A 361 5.12 9.80 -15.37
C VAL A 361 5.35 8.42 -15.96
N VAL A 362 6.62 8.01 -16.10
CA VAL A 362 6.99 6.69 -16.61
C VAL A 362 7.55 5.86 -15.46
N LYS A 363 7.10 4.60 -15.36
CA LYS A 363 7.43 3.69 -14.26
C LYS A 363 7.92 2.36 -14.82
N GLU A 364 8.86 1.73 -14.13
CA GLU A 364 9.21 0.33 -14.38
C GLU A 364 8.08 -0.59 -13.90
N VAL A 365 7.72 -1.62 -14.67
CA VAL A 365 6.59 -2.52 -14.37
C VAL A 365 6.76 -3.26 -13.05
N HIS A 366 7.98 -3.66 -12.70
CA HIS A 366 8.31 -4.35 -11.45
C HIS A 366 8.86 -3.41 -10.36
N GLY A 367 9.00 -2.12 -10.65
CA GLY A 367 9.57 -1.13 -9.73
C GLY A 367 8.67 -0.88 -8.52
N ALA A 368 9.28 -0.64 -7.36
CA ALA A 368 8.61 -0.29 -6.11
C ALA A 368 9.26 0.96 -5.47
N GLY A 369 8.55 1.63 -4.57
CA GLY A 369 9.08 2.76 -3.79
C GLY A 369 9.44 4.01 -4.60
N GLY A 370 9.02 4.12 -5.86
CA GLY A 370 9.31 5.26 -6.74
C GLY A 370 10.72 5.26 -7.33
N TYR A 371 11.50 4.20 -7.15
CA TYR A 371 12.79 4.04 -7.84
C TYR A 371 12.56 3.70 -9.32
N GLY A 372 13.49 4.16 -10.18
CA GLY A 372 13.39 3.91 -11.63
C GLY A 372 12.25 4.64 -12.34
N MET A 373 11.70 5.70 -11.75
CA MET A 373 10.59 6.49 -12.28
C MET A 373 11.09 7.79 -12.91
N LEU A 374 10.48 8.19 -14.02
CA LEU A 374 10.63 9.52 -14.61
C LEU A 374 9.37 10.33 -14.33
N VAL A 375 9.51 11.51 -13.72
CA VAL A 375 8.46 12.52 -13.63
C VAL A 375 8.78 13.61 -14.65
N GLY A 376 8.20 13.51 -15.84
CA GLY A 376 8.54 14.34 -17.00
C GLY A 376 8.59 15.84 -16.71
N PRO A 377 7.55 16.46 -16.09
CA PRO A 377 7.56 17.88 -15.79
C PRO A 377 8.65 18.34 -14.81
N ALA A 378 9.18 17.43 -13.99
CA ALA A 378 10.22 17.73 -13.00
C ALA A 378 11.63 17.36 -13.49
N SER A 379 11.74 16.75 -14.68
CA SER A 379 12.99 16.21 -15.23
C SER A 379 13.64 17.14 -16.23
N SER A 380 14.96 17.18 -16.22
CA SER A 380 15.75 17.88 -17.24
C SER A 380 15.66 17.19 -18.60
N LYS A 381 15.98 17.94 -19.67
CA LYS A 381 16.02 17.38 -21.03
C LYS A 381 16.99 16.19 -21.13
N SER A 382 18.14 16.25 -20.46
CA SER A 382 19.12 15.16 -20.47
C SER A 382 18.61 13.89 -19.81
N GLU A 383 17.84 14.01 -18.71
CA GLU A 383 17.19 12.88 -18.05
C GLU A 383 16.10 12.27 -18.93
N ILE A 384 15.27 13.10 -19.57
CA ILE A 384 14.24 12.65 -20.50
C ILE A 384 14.88 11.90 -21.68
N ASP A 385 15.95 12.44 -22.29
CA ASP A 385 16.66 11.81 -23.41
C ASP A 385 17.31 10.47 -23.01
N ALA A 386 17.88 10.40 -21.80
CA ALA A 386 18.43 9.16 -21.24
C ALA A 386 17.35 8.11 -20.99
N PHE A 387 16.20 8.56 -20.45
CA PHE A 387 15.08 7.67 -20.19
C PHE A 387 14.42 7.15 -21.46
N ALA A 388 14.31 8.00 -22.49
CA ALA A 388 13.82 7.60 -23.82
C ALA A 388 14.67 6.47 -24.43
N LYS A 389 15.99 6.50 -24.25
CA LYS A 389 16.89 5.42 -24.71
C LYS A 389 16.63 4.12 -23.96
N ARG A 390 16.40 4.17 -22.63
CA ARG A 390 16.08 2.99 -21.81
C ARG A 390 14.75 2.36 -22.23
N ILE A 391 13.72 3.18 -22.42
CA ILE A 391 12.39 2.70 -22.86
C ILE A 391 12.51 2.01 -24.24
N LYS A 392 13.25 2.60 -25.18
CA LYS A 392 13.44 2.01 -26.52
C LYS A 392 14.20 0.68 -26.48
N ALA A 393 15.15 0.53 -25.55
CA ALA A 393 15.92 -0.70 -25.38
C ALA A 393 15.11 -1.84 -24.77
N HIS A 394 14.20 -1.52 -23.86
CA HIS A 394 13.41 -2.49 -23.10
C HIS A 394 11.96 -2.01 -22.93
N PRO A 395 11.17 -1.88 -24.00
CA PRO A 395 9.83 -1.30 -23.94
C PRO A 395 8.87 -2.08 -23.02
N ASP A 396 9.02 -3.39 -22.93
CA ASP A 396 8.19 -4.25 -22.08
C ASP A 396 8.31 -3.94 -20.58
N ASN A 397 9.41 -3.29 -20.18
CA ASN A 397 9.68 -2.96 -18.76
C ASN A 397 9.03 -1.64 -18.33
N TYR A 398 8.30 -0.94 -19.18
CA TYR A 398 7.80 0.40 -18.85
C TYR A 398 6.32 0.56 -19.12
N ILE A 399 5.67 1.26 -18.21
CA ILE A 399 4.36 1.89 -18.41
C ILE A 399 4.48 3.40 -18.27
N ALA A 400 3.53 4.12 -18.83
CA ALA A 400 3.40 5.57 -18.64
C ALA A 400 1.99 5.95 -18.23
N GLN A 401 1.90 6.98 -17.40
CA GLN A 401 0.64 7.57 -16.94
C GLN A 401 0.69 9.08 -17.15
N PRO A 402 -0.45 9.78 -17.31
CA PRO A 402 -0.44 11.23 -17.35
C PRO A 402 0.06 11.77 -16.00
N THR A 403 0.72 12.94 -16.03
CA THR A 403 0.98 13.66 -14.79
C THR A 403 -0.33 14.16 -14.23
N LEU A 404 -0.76 13.59 -13.12
CA LEU A 404 -2.03 13.91 -12.49
C LEU A 404 -1.90 15.10 -11.55
N SER A 405 -2.89 15.97 -11.55
CA SER A 405 -3.05 16.98 -10.52
C SER A 405 -3.63 16.31 -9.27
N LEU A 406 -2.74 15.81 -8.40
CA LEU A 406 -3.15 15.26 -7.10
C LEU A 406 -3.85 16.34 -6.28
N SER A 407 -4.85 15.96 -5.49
CA SER A 407 -5.45 16.87 -4.53
C SER A 407 -4.43 17.38 -3.52
N THR A 408 -4.72 18.52 -2.95
CA THR A 408 -3.91 19.12 -1.87
C THR A 408 -4.66 19.10 -0.55
N CYS A 409 -3.91 18.95 0.51
CA CYS A 409 -4.35 19.19 1.88
C CYS A 409 -3.38 20.18 2.53
N PRO A 410 -3.85 21.11 3.39
CA PRO A 410 -2.95 22.01 4.09
C PRO A 410 -2.01 21.23 5.01
N ILE A 411 -0.78 21.72 5.15
CA ILE A 411 0.20 21.28 6.15
C ILE A 411 0.78 22.48 6.88
N PHE A 412 1.31 22.25 8.09
CA PHE A 412 2.12 23.26 8.75
C PHE A 412 3.50 23.36 8.10
N VAL A 413 3.93 24.58 7.82
CA VAL A 413 5.27 24.93 7.33
C VAL A 413 5.83 26.06 8.19
N ASP A 414 7.13 26.34 8.09
CA ASP A 414 7.81 27.38 8.91
C ASP A 414 7.12 28.75 8.87
N GLN A 415 6.48 29.09 7.77
CA GLN A 415 5.82 30.37 7.54
C GLN A 415 4.27 30.31 7.65
N GLY A 416 3.72 29.28 8.32
CA GLY A 416 2.28 29.15 8.50
C GLY A 416 1.71 27.85 7.93
N ILE A 417 0.73 27.94 7.03
CA ILE A 417 0.04 26.81 6.44
C ILE A 417 0.17 26.89 4.92
N ALA A 418 0.52 25.76 4.28
CA ALA A 418 0.64 25.69 2.83
C ALA A 418 -0.02 24.41 2.29
N PRO A 419 -0.64 24.45 1.09
CA PRO A 419 -1.17 23.27 0.45
C PRO A 419 -0.04 22.36 -0.04
N ARG A 420 -0.23 21.04 0.13
CA ARG A 420 0.68 20.02 -0.39
C ARG A 420 -0.10 18.87 -0.98
N HIS A 421 0.46 18.28 -2.02
CA HIS A 421 -0.13 17.10 -2.67
C HIS A 421 -0.15 15.90 -1.74
N ILE A 422 -1.24 15.14 -1.83
CA ILE A 422 -1.47 13.96 -0.99
C ILE A 422 -1.98 12.79 -1.83
N ASP A 423 -1.80 11.60 -1.28
CA ASP A 423 -2.52 10.38 -1.68
C ASP A 423 -3.06 9.64 -0.46
N LEU A 424 -3.71 8.50 -0.67
CA LEU A 424 -4.28 7.65 0.38
C LEU A 424 -4.00 6.19 0.07
N ARG A 425 -3.52 5.44 1.07
CA ARG A 425 -3.43 3.98 1.03
C ARG A 425 -4.36 3.37 2.07
N PRO A 426 -5.60 3.02 1.73
CA PRO A 426 -6.43 2.13 2.53
C PRO A 426 -5.88 0.70 2.49
N PHE A 427 -6.26 -0.11 3.48
CA PHE A 427 -5.88 -1.51 3.59
C PHE A 427 -7.12 -2.40 3.60
N VAL A 428 -7.19 -3.33 2.64
CA VAL A 428 -8.25 -4.33 2.54
C VAL A 428 -7.73 -5.66 3.09
N LEU A 429 -8.47 -6.25 3.99
CA LEU A 429 -8.20 -7.55 4.59
C LEU A 429 -9.18 -8.58 4.03
N MET A 430 -8.67 -9.64 3.40
CA MET A 430 -9.43 -10.70 2.76
C MET A 430 -9.18 -12.04 3.46
N GLY A 431 -10.21 -12.62 4.03
CA GLY A 431 -10.21 -13.92 4.69
C GLY A 431 -11.58 -14.57 4.53
N ASP A 432 -12.12 -15.18 5.58
CA ASP A 432 -13.51 -15.67 5.62
C ASP A 432 -14.52 -14.56 5.29
N LYS A 433 -14.15 -13.32 5.57
CA LYS A 433 -14.88 -12.08 5.25
C LYS A 433 -13.91 -11.02 4.79
N THR A 434 -14.37 -10.14 3.91
CA THR A 434 -13.64 -8.91 3.57
C THR A 434 -13.84 -7.87 4.67
N ARG A 435 -12.74 -7.25 5.12
CA ARG A 435 -12.74 -6.23 6.17
C ARG A 435 -11.93 -5.03 5.71
N ILE A 436 -12.42 -3.85 5.99
CA ILE A 436 -11.70 -2.60 5.78
C ILE A 436 -11.84 -1.75 7.04
N VAL A 437 -10.74 -1.19 7.50
CA VAL A 437 -10.78 -0.22 8.60
C VAL A 437 -11.02 1.16 8.00
N PRO A 438 -11.92 1.97 8.59
CA PRO A 438 -12.27 3.29 8.06
C PRO A 438 -11.10 4.28 8.24
N GLY A 439 -10.19 4.26 7.30
CA GLY A 439 -8.96 5.03 7.32
C GLY A 439 -7.95 4.52 6.30
N GLY A 440 -6.75 5.04 6.39
CA GLY A 440 -5.63 4.67 5.53
C GLY A 440 -4.42 5.53 5.84
N LEU A 441 -3.30 5.21 5.25
CA LEU A 441 -2.12 6.06 5.31
C LEU A 441 -2.28 7.19 4.30
N THR A 442 -2.48 8.43 4.74
CA THR A 442 -2.31 9.62 3.90
C THR A 442 -0.84 9.99 3.85
N ARG A 443 -0.25 9.96 2.63
CA ARG A 443 1.12 10.42 2.38
C ARG A 443 1.09 11.85 1.84
N VAL A 444 2.12 12.61 2.14
CA VAL A 444 2.21 14.06 1.84
C VAL A 444 3.51 14.37 1.14
N ALA A 445 3.47 15.10 0.04
CA ALA A 445 4.65 15.69 -0.58
C ALA A 445 5.09 16.93 0.23
N LEU A 446 6.20 16.84 0.96
CA LEU A 446 6.63 17.94 1.84
C LEU A 446 7.20 19.15 1.08
N ARG A 447 7.76 18.92 -0.13
CA ARG A 447 8.31 19.99 -0.96
C ARG A 447 7.21 20.62 -1.80
N GLU A 448 7.25 21.96 -1.89
CA GLU A 448 6.32 22.70 -2.74
C GLU A 448 6.40 22.25 -4.20
N GLY A 449 5.22 22.05 -4.81
CA GLY A 449 5.11 21.61 -6.21
C GLY A 449 5.52 20.17 -6.49
N SER A 450 6.02 19.42 -5.50
CA SER A 450 6.37 18.01 -5.67
C SER A 450 5.11 17.13 -5.72
N LEU A 451 5.07 16.21 -6.68
CA LEU A 451 4.05 15.15 -6.77
C LEU A 451 4.51 13.83 -6.10
N VAL A 452 5.74 13.81 -5.57
CA VAL A 452 6.31 12.62 -4.94
C VAL A 452 5.90 12.60 -3.47
N VAL A 453 4.97 11.72 -3.14
CA VAL A 453 4.41 11.54 -1.78
C VAL A 453 5.06 10.39 -1.02
N ASN A 454 5.84 9.52 -1.70
CA ASN A 454 6.42 8.32 -1.10
C ASN A 454 7.38 8.65 0.04
N SER A 455 7.18 8.02 1.19
CA SER A 455 8.06 8.19 2.38
C SER A 455 9.51 7.80 2.11
N SER A 456 9.76 6.81 1.24
CA SER A 456 11.11 6.41 0.77
C SER A 456 11.85 7.52 0.02
N GLN A 457 11.15 8.53 -0.50
CA GLN A 457 11.71 9.68 -1.21
C GLN A 457 11.52 11.00 -0.45
N GLY A 458 11.32 10.93 0.85
CA GLY A 458 11.22 12.10 1.73
C GLY A 458 9.82 12.67 1.87
N GLY A 459 8.78 11.93 1.52
CA GLY A 459 7.39 12.27 1.83
C GLY A 459 7.09 12.16 3.33
N GLY A 460 6.12 12.94 3.79
CA GLY A 460 5.56 12.86 5.15
C GLY A 460 4.25 12.09 5.19
N THR A 461 3.67 12.05 6.39
CA THR A 461 2.37 11.42 6.64
C THR A 461 1.45 12.35 7.43
N LYS A 462 0.16 12.06 7.40
CA LYS A 462 -0.84 12.70 8.27
C LYS A 462 -1.95 11.72 8.65
N ASP A 463 -2.63 11.98 9.76
CA ASP A 463 -3.77 11.16 10.17
C ASP A 463 -4.94 11.31 9.17
N THR A 464 -5.63 10.21 8.92
CA THR A 464 -6.83 10.16 8.08
C THR A 464 -8.05 9.95 8.96
N TRP A 465 -8.94 10.93 9.01
CA TRP A 465 -10.19 10.87 9.76
C TRP A 465 -11.34 10.55 8.83
N VAL A 466 -11.94 9.41 9.00
CA VAL A 466 -13.23 9.07 8.39
C VAL A 466 -14.33 9.38 9.39
N LEU A 467 -15.29 10.19 9.01
CA LEU A 467 -16.38 10.57 9.90
C LEU A 467 -17.50 9.53 9.87
N GLU A 468 -18.22 9.41 10.98
CA GLU A 468 -19.49 8.69 11.01
C GLU A 468 -20.57 9.45 10.23
N GLU A 469 -21.60 8.74 9.78
CA GLU A 469 -22.78 9.39 9.23
C GLU A 469 -23.38 10.31 10.29
N SER A 470 -23.57 11.59 9.96
CA SER A 470 -24.32 12.48 10.83
C SER A 470 -25.75 11.94 10.92
N GLU A 471 -26.21 11.59 12.11
CA GLU A 471 -27.62 11.37 12.32
C GLU A 471 -28.36 12.63 11.82
N ALA A 472 -29.19 12.46 10.81
CA ALA A 472 -30.00 13.55 10.29
C ALA A 472 -30.91 14.02 11.43
N SER A 473 -30.55 15.18 12.01
CA SER A 473 -31.33 15.87 13.04
C SER A 473 -32.64 16.43 12.45
#